data_8f3c33a99282149d190a326ffcae376c
#
_entry.id   8f3c33a99282149d190a326ffcae376c
#
_cell.length_a   1.000
_cell.length_b   1.000
_cell.length_c   1.000
_cell.angle_alpha   90.00
_cell.angle_beta   90.00
_cell.angle_gamma   90.00
#
_symmetry.space_group_name_H-M   'P 1'
#
loop_
_entity.id
_entity.type
_entity.pdbx_description
1 polymer ?
#
loop_
_entity_poly.entity_id
_entity_poly.type
_entity_poly.pdbx_seq_one_letter_code
_entity_poly.pdbx_strand_id
1 'polypeptide(L)'
;MKQWIKAFAVLLVLAWSAPTMAWWWDSTPSDYTDTRYPVVLVHGMFGFDSIAGVDYWYGIAEDLRRYGADVYTTQVPALDSTIARGEALLPQVASIAAIHGKVNLIGHSHGGPTARYIARVRPDLVASVTSVGSPHKGSPVADLIYGSPAESLAASLGDALGGVIDLLAGGGYRQDMRSSLYSLTAQGSSEFNNFAPAGIPATACGEGAYSANGVRFYSWGGTGVLTNVLDPSDALLGTTRLAFGFSANDGLVGRCSNHFGKVIRDNYFMNHLDEVNQALGLHSLFETDPKTVYLQQANRLRNAGL
;
A
#
# COMPACT_ATOMS: atom_id res chain seq x y z
N MET A 1 40.37 -30.26 2.97
CA MET A 1 39.97 -28.87 2.74
C MET A 1 39.88 -28.44 1.27
N LYS A 2 40.68 -28.95 0.35
CA LYS A 2 40.67 -28.53 -1.09
C LYS A 2 39.47 -29.08 -1.91
N GLN A 3 38.75 -30.11 -1.48
CA GLN A 3 37.63 -30.67 -2.22
C GLN A 3 36.29 -29.96 -1.94
N TRP A 4 36.12 -29.31 -0.79
CA TRP A 4 34.87 -28.60 -0.43
C TRP A 4 34.76 -27.24 -1.12
N ILE A 5 35.89 -26.60 -1.48
CA ILE A 5 35.90 -25.32 -2.20
C ILE A 5 35.44 -25.48 -3.64
N LYS A 6 35.66 -26.66 -4.27
CA LYS A 6 35.19 -26.91 -5.63
C LYS A 6 33.65 -27.16 -5.72
N ALA A 7 33.05 -27.71 -4.67
CA ALA A 7 31.59 -27.92 -4.64
C ALA A 7 30.82 -26.61 -4.45
N PHE A 8 31.34 -25.65 -3.70
CA PHE A 8 30.71 -24.33 -3.50
C PHE A 8 30.79 -23.45 -4.76
N ALA A 9 31.88 -23.55 -5.55
CA ALA A 9 31.98 -22.77 -6.79
C ALA A 9 31.05 -23.26 -7.91
N VAL A 10 30.68 -24.54 -7.93
CA VAL A 10 29.75 -25.10 -8.91
C VAL A 10 28.30 -24.71 -8.58
N LEU A 11 27.94 -24.58 -7.30
CA LEU A 11 26.60 -24.13 -6.89
C LEU A 11 26.35 -22.63 -7.15
N LEU A 12 27.39 -21.80 -7.09
CA LEU A 12 27.27 -20.35 -7.41
C LEU A 12 27.16 -20.07 -8.92
N VAL A 13 27.71 -20.94 -9.78
CA VAL A 13 27.61 -20.78 -11.24
C VAL A 13 26.24 -21.24 -11.77
N LEU A 14 25.55 -22.17 -11.09
CA LEU A 14 24.19 -22.61 -11.46
C LEU A 14 23.09 -21.65 -11.04
N ALA A 15 23.35 -20.74 -10.09
CA ALA A 15 22.40 -19.73 -9.65
C ALA A 15 22.33 -18.50 -10.59
N TRP A 16 23.24 -18.34 -11.53
CA TRP A 16 23.31 -17.19 -12.44
C TRP A 16 22.78 -17.47 -13.86
N SER A 17 22.28 -18.66 -14.15
CA SER A 17 21.83 -19.03 -15.49
C SER A 17 20.31 -19.13 -15.70
N ALA A 18 19.50 -18.55 -14.82
CA ALA A 18 18.06 -18.57 -14.98
C ALA A 18 17.41 -17.21 -14.73
N PRO A 19 17.45 -16.30 -15.71
CA PRO A 19 16.27 -15.48 -15.94
C PRO A 19 15.96 -15.14 -17.42
N THR A 20 16.38 -15.93 -18.38
CA THR A 20 16.16 -15.54 -19.79
C THR A 20 14.97 -16.20 -20.47
N MET A 21 14.23 -17.07 -19.79
CA MET A 21 13.12 -17.82 -20.42
C MET A 21 11.71 -17.22 -20.22
N ALA A 22 11.53 -16.28 -19.28
CA ALA A 22 10.20 -15.72 -18.99
C ALA A 22 9.72 -14.68 -20.03
N TRP A 23 10.60 -14.12 -20.83
CA TRP A 23 10.30 -13.02 -21.75
C TRP A 23 9.53 -13.42 -23.02
N TRP A 24 9.47 -14.70 -23.37
CA TRP A 24 8.86 -15.16 -24.62
C TRP A 24 7.35 -15.44 -24.54
N TRP A 25 6.75 -15.36 -23.33
CA TRP A 25 5.36 -15.73 -23.09
C TRP A 25 4.49 -14.61 -22.53
N ASP A 26 5.04 -13.40 -22.33
CA ASP A 26 4.25 -12.27 -21.88
C ASP A 26 3.42 -11.73 -23.05
N SER A 27 2.14 -12.13 -23.07
CA SER A 27 1.17 -11.69 -24.07
C SER A 27 0.42 -10.41 -23.63
N THR A 28 0.82 -9.78 -22.54
CA THR A 28 0.17 -8.55 -22.07
C THR A 28 0.46 -7.42 -23.05
N PRO A 29 -0.56 -6.73 -23.59
CA PRO A 29 -0.34 -5.62 -24.52
C PRO A 29 0.47 -4.49 -23.87
N SER A 30 1.35 -3.84 -24.64
CA SER A 30 2.20 -2.74 -24.15
C SER A 30 1.42 -1.52 -23.69
N ASP A 31 0.13 -1.41 -24.03
CA ASP A 31 -0.80 -0.36 -23.62
C ASP A 31 -1.80 -0.81 -22.56
N TYR A 32 -1.58 -1.97 -21.94
CA TYR A 32 -2.55 -2.60 -21.03
C TYR A 32 -2.93 -1.71 -19.83
N THR A 33 -2.01 -0.91 -19.37
CA THR A 33 -2.18 0.03 -18.24
C THR A 33 -2.19 1.50 -18.66
N ASP A 34 -2.31 1.81 -19.94
CA ASP A 34 -2.33 3.17 -20.49
C ASP A 34 -3.63 3.89 -20.05
N THR A 35 -3.61 4.43 -18.82
CA THR A 35 -4.72 5.17 -18.22
C THR A 35 -4.76 6.61 -18.73
N ARG A 36 -5.95 7.19 -18.81
CA ARG A 36 -6.12 8.59 -19.23
C ARG A 36 -5.42 9.58 -18.29
N TYR A 37 -5.39 9.26 -17.00
CA TYR A 37 -4.77 10.07 -15.96
C TYR A 37 -3.67 9.25 -15.28
N PRO A 38 -2.55 9.87 -14.88
CA PRO A 38 -1.45 9.14 -14.27
C PRO A 38 -1.87 8.42 -13.00
N VAL A 39 -1.18 7.32 -12.72
CA VAL A 39 -1.27 6.59 -11.46
C VAL A 39 -0.31 7.24 -10.46
N VAL A 40 -0.81 7.61 -9.30
CA VAL A 40 -0.02 8.18 -8.20
C VAL A 40 -0.08 7.21 -7.02
N LEU A 41 1.07 6.67 -6.64
CA LEU A 41 1.23 5.70 -5.57
C LEU A 41 1.52 6.41 -4.25
N VAL A 42 0.74 6.09 -3.20
CA VAL A 42 0.81 6.73 -1.87
C VAL A 42 1.11 5.65 -0.82
N HIS A 43 2.32 5.67 -0.28
CA HIS A 43 2.81 4.67 0.68
C HIS A 43 2.09 4.71 2.03
N GLY A 44 2.20 3.61 2.80
CA GLY A 44 1.65 3.46 4.15
C GLY A 44 2.53 4.05 5.26
N MET A 45 2.25 3.62 6.49
CA MET A 45 3.08 3.91 7.66
C MET A 45 4.45 3.25 7.51
N PHE A 46 5.52 3.89 7.99
CA PHE A 46 6.92 3.51 7.74
C PHE A 46 7.29 3.40 6.26
N GLY A 47 6.45 3.94 5.38
CA GLY A 47 6.71 3.90 3.95
C GLY A 47 7.67 5.01 3.50
N PHE A 48 8.14 4.85 2.27
CA PHE A 48 9.10 5.71 1.60
C PHE A 48 8.85 5.60 0.08
N ASP A 49 9.48 6.44 -0.70
CA ASP A 49 9.50 6.26 -2.16
C ASP A 49 10.53 5.18 -2.52
N SER A 50 11.83 5.44 -2.27
CA SER A 50 12.93 4.49 -2.51
C SER A 50 14.03 4.68 -1.46
N ILE A 51 14.58 3.59 -0.95
CA ILE A 51 15.75 3.58 -0.05
C ILE A 51 16.79 2.61 -0.57
N ALA A 52 18.00 3.11 -0.85
CA ALA A 52 19.12 2.32 -1.35
C ALA A 52 18.77 1.48 -2.61
N GLY A 53 17.88 2.00 -3.47
CA GLY A 53 17.46 1.31 -4.69
C GLY A 53 16.36 0.25 -4.47
N VAL A 54 15.80 0.16 -3.28
CA VAL A 54 14.62 -0.67 -2.99
C VAL A 54 13.41 0.25 -2.87
N ASP A 55 12.44 0.07 -3.75
CA ASP A 55 11.20 0.84 -3.75
C ASP A 55 10.20 0.25 -2.75
N TYR A 56 9.41 1.13 -2.09
CA TYR A 56 8.26 0.68 -1.29
C TYR A 56 7.29 -0.18 -2.11
N TRP A 57 7.09 0.18 -3.37
CA TRP A 57 6.26 -0.51 -4.36
C TRP A 57 7.13 -1.45 -5.21
N TYR A 58 7.73 -2.47 -4.59
CA TYR A 58 8.78 -3.28 -5.20
C TYR A 58 8.39 -3.88 -6.55
N GLY A 59 8.95 -3.35 -7.64
CA GLY A 59 8.70 -3.73 -9.03
C GLY A 59 7.30 -3.36 -9.58
N ILE A 60 6.39 -2.81 -8.76
CA ILE A 60 5.02 -2.47 -9.17
C ILE A 60 5.02 -1.25 -10.10
N ALA A 61 5.71 -0.17 -9.69
CA ALA A 61 5.77 1.05 -10.51
C ALA A 61 6.45 0.79 -11.85
N GLU A 62 7.48 -0.04 -11.87
CA GLU A 62 8.19 -0.44 -13.09
C GLU A 62 7.27 -1.22 -14.03
N ASP A 63 6.55 -2.24 -13.52
CA ASP A 63 5.65 -3.02 -14.34
C ASP A 63 4.47 -2.18 -14.87
N LEU A 64 3.90 -1.29 -14.08
CA LEU A 64 2.87 -0.37 -14.56
C LEU A 64 3.38 0.50 -15.72
N ARG A 65 4.59 1.07 -15.62
CA ARG A 65 5.21 1.86 -16.70
C ARG A 65 5.51 1.02 -17.92
N ARG A 66 5.96 -0.22 -17.74
CA ARG A 66 6.26 -1.15 -18.84
C ARG A 66 5.03 -1.39 -19.72
N TYR A 67 3.84 -1.40 -19.15
CA TYR A 67 2.58 -1.64 -19.87
C TYR A 67 1.78 -0.35 -20.15
N GLY A 68 2.42 0.82 -20.09
CA GLY A 68 1.92 2.07 -20.64
C GLY A 68 1.43 3.10 -19.63
N ALA A 69 1.35 2.79 -18.32
CA ALA A 69 0.92 3.77 -17.34
C ALA A 69 1.98 4.86 -17.11
N ASP A 70 1.51 6.09 -16.99
CA ASP A 70 2.29 7.18 -16.41
C ASP A 70 2.21 7.09 -14.88
N VAL A 71 3.34 6.86 -14.20
CA VAL A 71 3.35 6.51 -12.77
C VAL A 71 4.24 7.46 -11.97
N TYR A 72 3.68 8.02 -10.91
CA TYR A 72 4.36 8.83 -9.91
C TYR A 72 4.33 8.14 -8.56
N THR A 73 5.46 8.09 -7.89
CA THR A 73 5.58 7.73 -6.47
C THR A 73 5.69 9.01 -5.66
N THR A 74 5.05 9.05 -4.49
CA THR A 74 5.01 10.25 -3.66
C THR A 74 5.65 10.00 -2.31
N GLN A 75 6.26 11.04 -1.75
CA GLN A 75 6.84 11.03 -0.42
C GLN A 75 5.99 11.89 0.52
N VAL A 76 5.54 11.30 1.62
CA VAL A 76 4.84 11.97 2.72
C VAL A 76 5.48 11.55 4.05
N PRO A 77 5.18 12.22 5.19
CA PRO A 77 5.70 11.75 6.49
C PRO A 77 5.49 10.25 6.65
N ALA A 78 6.56 9.51 6.96
CA ALA A 78 6.48 8.08 7.23
C ALA A 78 5.54 7.80 8.42
N LEU A 79 5.53 8.72 9.38
CA LEU A 79 4.72 8.72 10.60
C LEU A 79 4.12 10.09 10.85
N ASP A 80 2.83 10.25 10.68
CA ASP A 80 2.05 11.41 11.11
C ASP A 80 0.55 11.08 10.96
N SER A 81 -0.31 12.01 11.39
CA SER A 81 -1.76 11.90 11.21
C SER A 81 -2.16 11.82 9.74
N THR A 82 -3.32 11.20 9.47
CA THR A 82 -3.89 11.16 8.11
C THR A 82 -4.00 12.56 7.49
N ILE A 83 -4.34 13.57 8.29
CA ILE A 83 -4.48 14.96 7.82
C ILE A 83 -3.11 15.53 7.43
N ALA A 84 -2.11 15.44 8.32
CA ALA A 84 -0.77 15.97 8.03
C ALA A 84 -0.13 15.30 6.80
N ARG A 85 -0.29 13.98 6.67
CA ARG A 85 0.13 13.24 5.47
C ARG A 85 -0.60 13.71 4.22
N GLY A 86 -1.90 13.99 4.33
CA GLY A 86 -2.72 14.53 3.24
C GLY A 86 -2.26 15.93 2.82
N GLU A 87 -1.98 16.82 3.79
CA GLU A 87 -1.44 18.16 3.51
C GLU A 87 -0.07 18.10 2.81
N ALA A 88 0.80 17.16 3.19
CA ALA A 88 2.08 16.93 2.52
C ALA A 88 1.93 16.35 1.10
N LEU A 89 0.89 15.53 0.87
CA LEU A 89 0.59 14.96 -0.44
C LEU A 89 -0.02 15.99 -1.41
N LEU A 90 -0.84 16.90 -0.90
CA LEU A 90 -1.63 17.82 -1.71
C LEU A 90 -0.82 18.62 -2.76
N PRO A 91 0.31 19.26 -2.44
CA PRO A 91 1.10 20.00 -3.42
C PRO A 91 1.67 19.10 -4.52
N GLN A 92 2.05 17.86 -4.20
CA GLN A 92 2.56 16.89 -5.17
C GLN A 92 1.45 16.50 -6.17
N VAL A 93 0.26 16.15 -5.66
CA VAL A 93 -0.91 15.85 -6.50
C VAL A 93 -1.33 17.04 -7.35
N ALA A 94 -1.33 18.25 -6.78
CA ALA A 94 -1.66 19.46 -7.52
C ALA A 94 -0.67 19.74 -8.67
N SER A 95 0.61 19.53 -8.46
CA SER A 95 1.64 19.69 -9.48
C SER A 95 1.48 18.69 -10.62
N ILE A 96 1.19 17.42 -10.31
CA ILE A 96 0.94 16.36 -11.31
C ILE A 96 -0.36 16.69 -12.07
N ALA A 97 -1.43 17.01 -11.37
CA ALA A 97 -2.73 17.32 -11.97
C ALA A 97 -2.68 18.59 -12.84
N ALA A 98 -1.80 19.54 -12.55
CA ALA A 98 -1.60 20.73 -13.40
C ALA A 98 -1.13 20.37 -14.82
N ILE A 99 -0.44 19.24 -14.97
CA ILE A 99 0.04 18.74 -16.26
C ILE A 99 -1.02 17.82 -16.92
N HIS A 100 -1.63 16.95 -16.14
CA HIS A 100 -2.47 15.84 -16.64
C HIS A 100 -3.98 16.06 -16.45
N GLY A 101 -4.39 17.13 -15.76
CA GLY A 101 -5.77 17.46 -15.44
C GLY A 101 -6.26 16.79 -14.14
N LYS A 102 -6.13 15.49 -14.01
CA LYS A 102 -6.48 14.70 -12.81
C LYS A 102 -5.44 13.61 -12.55
N VAL A 103 -5.60 12.90 -11.43
CA VAL A 103 -4.78 11.74 -11.10
C VAL A 103 -5.65 10.55 -10.63
N ASN A 104 -5.12 9.34 -10.79
CA ASN A 104 -5.62 8.11 -10.16
C ASN A 104 -4.75 7.80 -8.95
N LEU A 105 -5.28 7.98 -7.74
CA LEU A 105 -4.56 7.69 -6.50
C LEU A 105 -4.67 6.20 -6.15
N ILE A 106 -3.57 5.55 -5.84
CA ILE A 106 -3.54 4.20 -5.25
C ILE A 106 -2.79 4.29 -3.93
N GLY A 107 -3.49 4.09 -2.81
CA GLY A 107 -2.93 4.17 -1.47
C GLY A 107 -2.91 2.83 -0.77
N HIS A 108 -1.75 2.44 -0.24
CA HIS A 108 -1.60 1.24 0.57
C HIS A 108 -1.63 1.57 2.06
N SER A 109 -2.29 0.74 2.87
CA SER A 109 -2.30 0.91 4.33
C SER A 109 -2.79 2.32 4.73
N HIS A 110 -2.04 3.07 5.53
CA HIS A 110 -2.31 4.47 5.86
C HIS A 110 -2.37 5.39 4.62
N GLY A 111 -1.77 4.98 3.50
CA GLY A 111 -1.86 5.69 2.22
C GLY A 111 -3.27 5.77 1.64
N GLY A 112 -4.16 4.80 1.94
CA GLY A 112 -5.56 4.84 1.53
C GLY A 112 -6.33 6.00 2.16
N PRO A 113 -6.39 6.14 3.50
CA PRO A 113 -6.92 7.33 4.16
C PRO A 113 -6.25 8.64 3.71
N THR A 114 -4.92 8.64 3.49
CA THR A 114 -4.18 9.81 2.97
C THR A 114 -4.70 10.22 1.57
N ALA A 115 -4.90 9.27 0.66
CA ALA A 115 -5.48 9.52 -0.66
C ALA A 115 -6.94 10.01 -0.59
N ARG A 116 -7.73 9.47 0.36
CA ARG A 116 -9.10 9.95 0.63
C ARG A 116 -9.13 11.40 1.10
N TYR A 117 -8.13 11.84 1.86
CA TYR A 117 -8.01 13.25 2.23
C TYR A 117 -7.99 14.14 0.98
N ILE A 118 -7.16 13.82 -0.01
CA ILE A 118 -7.09 14.59 -1.26
C ILE A 118 -8.44 14.59 -1.99
N ALA A 119 -9.07 13.41 -2.13
CA ALA A 119 -10.39 13.30 -2.78
C ALA A 119 -11.48 14.08 -2.04
N ARG A 120 -11.35 14.33 -0.73
CA ARG A 120 -12.24 15.14 0.08
C ARG A 120 -12.04 16.63 -0.12
N VAL A 121 -10.77 17.09 -0.08
CA VAL A 121 -10.46 18.54 -0.11
C VAL A 121 -10.32 19.08 -1.53
N ARG A 122 -9.88 18.26 -2.48
CA ARG A 122 -9.69 18.63 -3.89
C ARG A 122 -10.18 17.53 -4.84
N PRO A 123 -11.50 17.24 -4.85
CA PRO A 123 -12.07 16.25 -5.75
C PRO A 123 -11.89 16.58 -7.23
N ASP A 124 -11.70 17.85 -7.55
CA ASP A 124 -11.40 18.34 -8.90
C ASP A 124 -10.08 17.81 -9.46
N LEU A 125 -9.10 17.49 -8.60
CA LEU A 125 -7.80 16.93 -9.00
C LEU A 125 -7.78 15.40 -9.12
N VAL A 126 -8.82 14.71 -8.63
CA VAL A 126 -8.82 13.25 -8.49
C VAL A 126 -9.83 12.61 -9.43
N ALA A 127 -9.40 11.62 -10.20
CA ALA A 127 -10.26 10.79 -11.04
C ALA A 127 -10.75 9.54 -10.28
N SER A 128 -9.82 8.90 -9.53
CA SER A 128 -10.16 7.74 -8.70
C SER A 128 -9.27 7.64 -7.47
N VAL A 129 -9.77 6.92 -6.46
CA VAL A 129 -9.00 6.42 -5.31
C VAL A 129 -9.15 4.92 -5.26
N THR A 130 -8.05 4.20 -5.31
CA THR A 130 -7.96 2.78 -5.02
C THR A 130 -7.25 2.60 -3.69
N SER A 131 -7.88 1.89 -2.77
CA SER A 131 -7.36 1.62 -1.44
C SER A 131 -6.95 0.16 -1.32
N VAL A 132 -5.74 -0.07 -0.85
CA VAL A 132 -5.12 -1.40 -0.75
C VAL A 132 -4.77 -1.68 0.71
N GLY A 133 -5.30 -2.75 1.30
CA GLY A 133 -5.02 -3.12 2.68
C GLY A 133 -5.18 -1.98 3.69
N SER A 134 -6.16 -1.11 3.52
CA SER A 134 -6.24 0.15 4.26
C SER A 134 -7.25 0.11 5.40
N PRO A 135 -6.90 0.61 6.60
CA PRO A 135 -7.75 0.49 7.79
C PRO A 135 -8.81 1.61 7.85
N HIS A 136 -9.81 1.58 6.97
CA HIS A 136 -10.89 2.59 6.94
C HIS A 136 -11.79 2.55 8.16
N LYS A 137 -11.76 1.49 8.94
CA LYS A 137 -12.50 1.35 10.22
C LYS A 137 -11.57 1.09 11.39
N GLY A 138 -10.29 1.44 11.22
CA GLY A 138 -9.25 1.23 12.20
C GLY A 138 -8.62 -0.16 12.14
N SER A 139 -7.58 -0.33 12.97
CA SER A 139 -6.84 -1.57 13.16
C SER A 139 -6.80 -1.91 14.65
N PRO A 140 -7.22 -3.12 15.05
CA PRO A 140 -7.07 -3.60 16.42
C PRO A 140 -5.63 -3.55 16.93
N VAL A 141 -4.63 -3.65 16.04
CA VAL A 141 -3.22 -3.50 16.42
C VAL A 141 -2.94 -2.08 16.89
N ALA A 142 -3.46 -1.07 16.18
CA ALA A 142 -3.33 0.32 16.60
C ALA A 142 -4.07 0.59 17.92
N ASP A 143 -5.28 0.03 18.09
CA ASP A 143 -6.05 0.14 19.33
C ASP A 143 -5.33 -0.49 20.54
N LEU A 144 -4.64 -1.61 20.35
CA LEU A 144 -3.86 -2.26 21.42
C LEU A 144 -2.61 -1.49 21.83
N ILE A 145 -1.98 -0.78 20.88
CA ILE A 145 -0.76 0.00 21.16
C ILE A 145 -1.11 1.36 21.73
N TYR A 146 -2.06 2.07 21.12
CA TYR A 146 -2.45 3.43 21.52
C TYR A 146 -3.10 3.43 22.89
N GLY A 147 -2.61 4.30 23.79
CA GLY A 147 -3.08 4.36 25.18
C GLY A 147 -2.56 3.26 26.10
N SER A 148 -1.75 2.31 25.58
CA SER A 148 -1.14 1.26 26.40
C SER A 148 0.11 1.76 27.15
N PRO A 149 0.58 1.07 28.21
CA PRO A 149 1.86 1.40 28.86
C PRO A 149 3.07 1.31 27.91
N ALA A 150 2.97 0.57 26.82
CA ALA A 150 4.03 0.44 25.81
C ALA A 150 4.01 1.59 24.78
N GLU A 151 2.99 2.44 24.76
CA GLU A 151 2.82 3.49 23.74
C GLU A 151 4.01 4.46 23.69
N SER A 152 4.48 4.94 24.84
CA SER A 152 5.57 5.91 24.88
C SER A 152 6.88 5.35 24.32
N LEU A 153 7.18 4.08 24.60
CA LEU A 153 8.34 3.40 24.03
C LEU A 153 8.14 3.16 22.52
N ALA A 154 6.97 2.70 22.12
CA ALA A 154 6.63 2.49 20.72
C ALA A 154 6.71 3.81 19.94
N ALA A 155 6.23 4.92 20.50
CA ALA A 155 6.32 6.25 19.90
C ALA A 155 7.77 6.69 19.73
N SER A 156 8.60 6.61 20.77
CA SER A 156 10.01 7.03 20.70
C SER A 156 10.81 6.22 19.67
N LEU A 157 10.62 4.90 19.63
CA LEU A 157 11.29 4.03 18.67
C LEU A 157 10.75 4.25 17.24
N GLY A 158 9.44 4.46 17.12
CA GLY A 158 8.79 4.74 15.85
C GLY A 158 9.26 6.07 15.26
N ASP A 159 9.27 7.15 16.05
CA ASP A 159 9.73 8.47 15.59
C ASP A 159 11.20 8.43 15.17
N ALA A 160 12.07 7.73 15.92
CA ALA A 160 13.47 7.57 15.57
C ALA A 160 13.63 6.81 14.25
N LEU A 161 12.92 5.68 14.08
CA LEU A 161 12.97 4.87 12.86
C LEU A 161 12.36 5.64 11.67
N GLY A 162 11.22 6.29 11.88
CA GLY A 162 10.57 7.13 10.86
C GLY A 162 11.48 8.26 10.39
N GLY A 163 12.20 8.90 11.31
CA GLY A 163 13.18 9.93 10.97
C GLY A 163 14.35 9.41 10.12
N VAL A 164 14.84 8.19 10.41
CA VAL A 164 15.89 7.56 9.59
C VAL A 164 15.35 7.21 8.20
N ILE A 165 14.15 6.63 8.11
CA ILE A 165 13.49 6.30 6.83
C ILE A 165 13.32 7.57 6.00
N ASP A 166 12.75 8.62 6.59
CA ASP A 166 12.50 9.89 5.92
C ASP A 166 13.79 10.55 5.42
N LEU A 167 14.84 10.56 6.25
CA LEU A 167 16.15 11.08 5.85
C LEU A 167 16.75 10.31 4.67
N LEU A 168 16.69 8.97 4.70
CA LEU A 168 17.23 8.11 3.63
C LEU A 168 16.40 8.22 2.34
N ALA A 169 15.12 8.50 2.44
CA ALA A 169 14.23 8.74 1.31
C ALA A 169 14.29 10.19 0.77
N GLY A 170 15.17 11.05 1.33
CA GLY A 170 15.30 12.44 0.90
C GLY A 170 14.17 13.36 1.33
N GLY A 171 13.38 12.96 2.34
CA GLY A 171 12.28 13.74 2.91
C GLY A 171 12.77 14.95 3.72
N GLY A 172 12.52 14.96 4.98
CA GLY A 172 12.77 16.07 5.92
C GLY A 172 11.49 16.43 6.66
N TYR A 173 10.54 15.50 6.66
CA TYR A 173 9.27 15.65 7.36
C TYR A 173 9.45 15.39 8.87
N ARG A 174 8.70 16.15 9.65
CA ARG A 174 8.51 15.79 11.06
C ARG A 174 7.81 14.44 11.15
N GLN A 175 8.24 13.62 12.11
CA GLN A 175 7.62 12.34 12.40
C GLN A 175 6.82 12.44 13.71
N ASP A 176 5.64 11.83 13.75
CA ASP A 176 4.76 11.76 14.90
C ASP A 176 4.03 10.40 14.92
N MET A 177 4.69 9.41 15.54
CA MET A 177 4.16 8.05 15.66
C MET A 177 2.83 8.01 16.43
N ARG A 178 2.68 8.87 17.46
CA ARG A 178 1.46 8.90 18.26
C ARG A 178 0.26 9.33 17.43
N SER A 179 0.41 10.42 16.66
CA SER A 179 -0.64 10.90 15.74
C SER A 179 -0.94 9.89 14.63
N SER A 180 0.09 9.19 14.14
CA SER A 180 -0.08 8.11 13.17
C SER A 180 -0.89 6.96 13.75
N LEU A 181 -0.52 6.44 14.94
CA LEU A 181 -1.26 5.39 15.64
C LEU A 181 -2.70 5.79 15.90
N TYR A 182 -2.94 7.00 16.44
CA TYR A 182 -4.29 7.48 16.69
C TYR A 182 -5.16 7.46 15.44
N SER A 183 -4.62 7.96 14.33
CA SER A 183 -5.34 7.97 13.03
C SER A 183 -5.77 6.59 12.56
N LEU A 184 -5.05 5.55 13.00
CA LEU A 184 -5.30 4.15 12.63
C LEU A 184 -6.11 3.36 13.67
N THR A 185 -6.46 3.97 14.83
CA THR A 185 -7.40 3.38 15.76
C THR A 185 -8.82 3.37 15.20
N ALA A 186 -9.71 2.58 15.80
CA ALA A 186 -11.14 2.59 15.48
C ALA A 186 -11.75 3.99 15.69
N GLN A 187 -11.36 4.67 16.78
CA GLN A 187 -11.82 6.02 17.08
C GLN A 187 -11.32 7.04 16.04
N GLY A 188 -10.01 7.13 15.79
CA GLY A 188 -9.44 8.09 14.86
C GLY A 188 -9.94 7.88 13.42
N SER A 189 -10.09 6.61 13.00
CA SER A 189 -10.70 6.27 11.71
C SER A 189 -12.16 6.70 11.63
N SER A 190 -12.94 6.55 12.71
CA SER A 190 -14.35 7.02 12.76
C SER A 190 -14.43 8.54 12.63
N GLU A 191 -13.59 9.29 13.33
CA GLU A 191 -13.51 10.75 13.23
C GLU A 191 -13.13 11.18 11.80
N PHE A 192 -12.15 10.52 11.21
CA PHE A 192 -11.77 10.78 9.81
C PHE A 192 -12.90 10.43 8.83
N ASN A 193 -13.68 9.37 9.08
CA ASN A 193 -14.82 9.00 8.26
C ASN A 193 -15.93 10.06 8.33
N ASN A 194 -16.14 10.73 9.46
CA ASN A 194 -17.06 11.87 9.57
C ASN A 194 -16.60 13.06 8.71
N PHE A 195 -15.29 13.29 8.63
CA PHE A 195 -14.72 14.33 7.77
C PHE A 195 -14.75 13.95 6.29
N ALA A 196 -14.43 12.71 5.94
CA ALA A 196 -14.33 12.18 4.57
C ALA A 196 -15.23 10.94 4.38
N PRO A 197 -16.58 11.08 4.37
CA PRO A 197 -17.49 9.94 4.37
C PRO A 197 -17.62 9.24 3.01
N ALA A 198 -17.22 9.89 1.91
CA ALA A 198 -17.39 9.33 0.56
C ALA A 198 -16.66 7.97 0.42
N GLY A 199 -17.38 6.99 -0.11
CA GLY A 199 -16.88 5.64 -0.33
C GLY A 199 -16.85 4.73 0.90
N ILE A 200 -17.17 5.24 2.11
CA ILE A 200 -17.22 4.40 3.32
C ILE A 200 -18.54 3.58 3.33
N PRO A 201 -18.46 2.26 3.55
CA PRO A 201 -19.65 1.42 3.69
C PRO A 201 -20.50 1.81 4.91
N ALA A 202 -21.81 1.80 4.74
CA ALA A 202 -22.75 2.02 5.84
C ALA A 202 -22.86 0.81 6.79
N THR A 203 -22.39 -0.37 6.36
CA THR A 203 -22.42 -1.61 7.15
C THR A 203 -21.01 -2.02 7.55
N ALA A 204 -20.91 -2.94 8.50
CA ALA A 204 -19.63 -3.40 9.01
C ALA A 204 -18.72 -4.00 7.91
N CYS A 205 -19.29 -4.78 6.98
CA CYS A 205 -18.57 -5.51 5.94
C CYS A 205 -19.31 -5.44 4.58
N GLY A 206 -19.75 -4.24 4.17
CA GLY A 206 -20.40 -3.99 2.89
C GLY A 206 -19.50 -3.24 1.90
N GLU A 207 -20.05 -2.91 0.74
CA GLU A 207 -19.45 -1.96 -0.19
C GLU A 207 -19.89 -0.52 0.15
N GLY A 208 -19.03 0.44 -0.14
CA GLY A 208 -19.33 1.86 -0.09
C GLY A 208 -19.86 2.37 -1.44
N ALA A 209 -20.21 3.66 -1.48
CA ALA A 209 -20.57 4.30 -2.75
C ALA A 209 -19.41 4.19 -3.74
N TYR A 210 -19.71 3.69 -4.94
CA TYR A 210 -18.73 3.53 -6.02
C TYR A 210 -18.15 4.87 -6.51
N SER A 211 -18.94 5.94 -6.42
CA SER A 211 -18.51 7.28 -6.81
C SER A 211 -19.18 8.37 -6.00
N ALA A 212 -18.46 9.47 -5.77
CA ALA A 212 -19.00 10.71 -5.25
C ALA A 212 -18.14 11.89 -5.74
N ASN A 213 -18.78 13.06 -5.96
CA ASN A 213 -18.10 14.30 -6.38
C ASN A 213 -17.21 14.13 -7.65
N GLY A 214 -17.59 13.23 -8.56
CA GLY A 214 -16.82 12.94 -9.77
C GLY A 214 -15.60 12.06 -9.58
N VAL A 215 -15.36 11.52 -8.37
CA VAL A 215 -14.28 10.61 -8.03
C VAL A 215 -14.82 9.18 -7.93
N ARG A 216 -14.13 8.20 -8.49
CA ARG A 216 -14.46 6.78 -8.32
C ARG A 216 -13.63 6.12 -7.23
N PHE A 217 -14.25 5.18 -6.50
CA PHE A 217 -13.68 4.55 -5.32
C PHE A 217 -13.62 3.04 -5.46
N TYR A 218 -12.45 2.47 -5.14
CA TYR A 218 -12.17 1.03 -5.19
C TYR A 218 -11.37 0.60 -3.99
N SER A 219 -11.50 -0.68 -3.60
CA SER A 219 -10.60 -1.32 -2.64
C SER A 219 -10.32 -2.77 -2.97
N TRP A 220 -9.19 -3.24 -2.52
CA TRP A 220 -8.85 -4.66 -2.43
C TRP A 220 -7.87 -4.89 -1.28
N GLY A 221 -7.72 -6.16 -0.84
CA GLY A 221 -6.79 -6.50 0.21
C GLY A 221 -6.69 -7.99 0.48
N GLY A 222 -5.73 -8.35 1.32
CA GLY A 222 -5.40 -9.70 1.70
C GLY A 222 -6.08 -10.18 2.98
N THR A 223 -5.97 -11.48 3.20
CA THR A 223 -6.31 -12.15 4.45
C THR A 223 -5.34 -13.30 4.77
N GLY A 224 -4.24 -13.39 4.03
CA GLY A 224 -3.11 -14.26 4.33
C GLY A 224 -2.25 -13.62 5.42
N VAL A 225 -1.56 -14.42 6.22
CA VAL A 225 -0.63 -13.91 7.23
C VAL A 225 0.70 -14.66 7.19
N LEU A 226 0.65 -15.96 7.00
CA LEU A 226 1.83 -16.82 6.80
C LEU A 226 1.79 -17.30 5.35
N THR A 227 2.37 -16.52 4.45
CA THR A 227 2.20 -16.67 3.00
C THR A 227 3.40 -17.33 2.34
N ASN A 228 4.61 -17.12 2.89
CA ASN A 228 5.85 -17.67 2.37
C ASN A 228 6.87 -17.89 3.51
N VAL A 229 7.28 -19.14 3.72
CA VAL A 229 8.22 -19.51 4.80
C VAL A 229 9.59 -18.80 4.73
N LEU A 230 9.92 -18.20 3.59
CA LEU A 230 11.15 -17.42 3.41
C LEU A 230 10.93 -15.92 3.66
N ASP A 231 9.69 -15.49 3.82
CA ASP A 231 9.39 -14.09 4.10
C ASP A 231 9.57 -13.77 5.59
N PRO A 232 10.56 -12.93 5.95
CA PRO A 232 10.79 -12.56 7.34
C PRO A 232 9.63 -11.75 7.96
N SER A 233 8.79 -11.12 7.15
CA SER A 233 7.63 -10.36 7.63
C SER A 233 6.51 -11.24 8.17
N ASP A 234 6.39 -12.48 7.69
CA ASP A 234 5.40 -13.45 8.14
C ASP A 234 5.43 -13.69 9.66
N ALA A 235 6.63 -13.72 10.26
CA ALA A 235 6.79 -13.93 11.69
C ALA A 235 6.21 -12.75 12.51
N LEU A 236 6.45 -11.52 12.08
CA LEU A 236 5.90 -10.32 12.71
C LEU A 236 4.38 -10.26 12.55
N LEU A 237 3.89 -10.43 11.31
CA LEU A 237 2.46 -10.37 10.99
C LEU A 237 1.69 -11.54 11.60
N GLY A 238 2.34 -12.70 11.74
CA GLY A 238 1.83 -13.84 12.50
C GLY A 238 1.58 -13.53 13.98
N THR A 239 2.35 -12.62 14.57
CA THR A 239 2.16 -12.16 15.94
C THR A 239 1.04 -11.12 16.03
N THR A 240 1.05 -10.11 15.17
CA THR A 240 0.06 -9.02 15.19
C THR A 240 -1.35 -9.49 14.84
N ARG A 241 -1.49 -10.55 14.03
CA ARG A 241 -2.80 -11.17 13.73
C ARG A 241 -3.60 -11.57 14.96
N LEU A 242 -2.93 -11.84 16.09
CA LEU A 242 -3.60 -12.25 17.34
C LEU A 242 -4.53 -11.14 17.87
N ALA A 243 -4.29 -9.88 17.51
CA ALA A 243 -5.16 -8.76 17.84
C ALA A 243 -6.57 -8.88 17.22
N PHE A 244 -6.71 -9.68 16.16
CA PHE A 244 -7.97 -9.84 15.42
C PHE A 244 -8.82 -11.02 15.89
N GLY A 245 -8.33 -11.85 16.81
CA GLY A 245 -9.01 -13.08 17.23
C GLY A 245 -9.21 -14.01 16.04
N PHE A 246 -10.48 -14.33 15.72
CA PHE A 246 -10.84 -15.21 14.59
C PHE A 246 -11.20 -14.43 13.31
N SER A 247 -11.13 -13.10 13.34
CA SER A 247 -11.48 -12.29 12.17
C SER A 247 -10.40 -12.38 11.09
N ALA A 248 -10.83 -12.54 9.83
CA ALA A 248 -9.92 -12.56 8.70
C ALA A 248 -9.19 -11.22 8.57
N ASN A 249 -7.85 -11.27 8.39
CA ASN A 249 -6.97 -10.11 8.36
C ASN A 249 -5.67 -10.44 7.62
N ASP A 250 -4.91 -9.41 7.25
CA ASP A 250 -3.61 -9.48 6.59
C ASP A 250 -2.41 -9.39 7.56
N GLY A 251 -2.68 -9.41 8.87
CA GLY A 251 -1.73 -9.20 9.95
C GLY A 251 -1.81 -7.81 10.57
N LEU A 252 -2.21 -6.77 9.85
CA LEU A 252 -2.35 -5.39 10.34
C LEU A 252 -3.74 -4.79 10.14
N VAL A 253 -4.49 -5.25 9.14
CA VAL A 253 -5.81 -4.71 8.79
C VAL A 253 -6.83 -5.84 8.67
N GLY A 254 -7.98 -5.67 9.29
CA GLY A 254 -9.09 -6.61 9.17
C GLY A 254 -9.77 -6.51 7.80
N ARG A 255 -10.18 -7.67 7.26
CA ARG A 255 -10.86 -7.77 5.95
C ARG A 255 -11.92 -6.71 5.74
N CYS A 256 -12.86 -6.55 6.67
CA CYS A 256 -13.97 -5.60 6.56
C CYS A 256 -13.58 -4.15 6.86
N SER A 257 -12.45 -3.93 7.55
CA SER A 257 -11.89 -2.59 7.75
C SER A 257 -11.32 -2.00 6.45
N ASN A 258 -10.83 -2.86 5.56
CA ASN A 258 -10.30 -2.44 4.26
C ASN A 258 -11.39 -2.05 3.23
N HIS A 259 -12.67 -2.34 3.47
CA HIS A 259 -13.73 -2.06 2.50
C HIS A 259 -13.94 -0.57 2.29
N PHE A 260 -13.87 -0.16 1.01
CA PHE A 260 -14.02 1.21 0.56
C PHE A 260 -14.48 1.24 -0.90
N GLY A 261 -15.52 2.04 -1.22
CA GLY A 261 -16.08 2.09 -2.55
C GLY A 261 -16.50 0.70 -3.04
N LYS A 262 -16.17 0.40 -4.29
CA LYS A 262 -16.34 -0.94 -4.86
C LYS A 262 -15.23 -1.86 -4.38
N VAL A 263 -15.60 -2.93 -3.71
CA VAL A 263 -14.67 -3.99 -3.28
C VAL A 263 -14.38 -4.90 -4.47
N ILE A 264 -13.14 -4.90 -4.94
CA ILE A 264 -12.70 -5.73 -6.07
C ILE A 264 -12.52 -7.19 -5.62
N ARG A 265 -11.71 -7.37 -4.60
CA ARG A 265 -11.49 -8.63 -3.90
C ARG A 265 -10.90 -8.32 -2.51
N ASP A 266 -11.35 -9.02 -1.49
CA ASP A 266 -11.03 -8.73 -0.09
C ASP A 266 -10.41 -9.91 0.64
N ASN A 267 -9.94 -10.92 -0.10
CA ASN A 267 -9.46 -12.18 0.44
C ASN A 267 -8.31 -12.78 -0.38
N TYR A 268 -7.42 -11.94 -0.92
CA TYR A 268 -6.18 -12.47 -1.46
C TYR A 268 -5.39 -13.20 -0.37
N PHE A 269 -4.74 -14.30 -0.70
CA PHE A 269 -3.84 -14.96 0.23
C PHE A 269 -2.49 -14.20 0.25
N MET A 270 -2.57 -12.95 0.69
CA MET A 270 -1.50 -11.99 0.84
C MET A 270 -1.49 -11.46 2.26
N ASN A 271 -0.32 -11.31 2.86
CA ASN A 271 -0.11 -10.54 4.07
C ASN A 271 -0.04 -9.04 3.72
N HIS A 272 0.01 -8.18 4.73
CA HIS A 272 0.00 -6.72 4.56
C HIS A 272 1.18 -6.18 3.72
N LEU A 273 2.34 -6.84 3.74
CA LEU A 273 3.51 -6.45 2.97
C LEU A 273 3.54 -7.08 1.57
N ASP A 274 2.95 -8.28 1.41
CA ASP A 274 2.75 -8.87 0.09
C ASP A 274 1.94 -7.96 -0.83
N GLU A 275 0.96 -7.24 -0.28
CA GLU A 275 0.10 -6.33 -1.03
C GLU A 275 0.87 -5.25 -1.81
N VAL A 276 2.08 -4.93 -1.40
CA VAL A 276 3.00 -4.01 -2.10
C VAL A 276 4.27 -4.71 -2.59
N ASN A 277 4.23 -6.06 -2.65
CA ASN A 277 5.32 -6.91 -3.11
C ASN A 277 6.62 -6.71 -2.32
N GLN A 278 6.52 -6.31 -1.05
CA GLN A 278 7.67 -6.12 -0.17
C GLN A 278 8.31 -7.46 0.24
N ALA A 279 9.39 -7.37 1.07
CA ALA A 279 10.31 -8.47 1.32
C ALA A 279 10.93 -9.02 0.02
N LEU A 280 11.30 -8.09 -0.92
CA LEU A 280 11.96 -8.41 -2.20
C LEU A 280 11.12 -9.33 -3.11
N GLY A 281 9.81 -9.25 -3.02
CA GLY A 281 8.90 -10.05 -3.85
C GLY A 281 8.65 -11.46 -3.32
N LEU A 282 8.94 -11.71 -2.04
CA LEU A 282 8.60 -12.98 -1.38
C LEU A 282 7.15 -12.96 -0.96
N HIS A 283 6.27 -13.49 -1.78
CA HIS A 283 4.84 -13.65 -1.54
C HIS A 283 4.40 -15.10 -1.77
N SER A 284 3.13 -15.42 -1.56
CA SER A 284 2.60 -16.76 -1.83
C SER A 284 2.73 -17.15 -3.30
N LEU A 285 3.31 -18.31 -3.56
CA LEU A 285 3.39 -18.90 -4.92
C LEU A 285 2.05 -19.45 -5.42
N PHE A 286 1.04 -19.53 -4.55
CA PHE A 286 -0.28 -20.09 -4.84
C PHE A 286 -1.37 -19.02 -4.96
N GLU A 287 -1.00 -17.74 -4.91
CA GLU A 287 -1.91 -16.60 -5.11
C GLU A 287 -1.46 -15.80 -6.35
N THR A 288 -2.33 -14.93 -6.83
CA THR A 288 -2.01 -13.95 -7.88
C THR A 288 -0.83 -13.08 -7.43
N ASP A 289 0.18 -12.94 -8.28
CA ASP A 289 1.30 -12.01 -8.05
C ASP A 289 0.75 -10.59 -7.77
N PRO A 290 1.16 -9.94 -6.67
CA PRO A 290 0.71 -8.60 -6.31
C PRO A 290 0.82 -7.61 -7.48
N LYS A 291 1.91 -7.63 -8.24
CA LYS A 291 2.12 -6.76 -9.41
C LYS A 291 1.01 -6.93 -10.45
N THR A 292 0.59 -8.18 -10.70
CA THR A 292 -0.54 -8.48 -11.59
C THR A 292 -1.84 -7.84 -11.10
N VAL A 293 -2.09 -7.77 -9.79
CA VAL A 293 -3.29 -7.11 -9.25
C VAL A 293 -3.27 -5.61 -9.56
N TYR A 294 -2.11 -4.94 -9.46
CA TYR A 294 -1.98 -3.53 -9.86
C TYR A 294 -2.16 -3.32 -11.36
N LEU A 295 -1.59 -4.20 -12.20
CA LEU A 295 -1.81 -4.15 -13.65
C LEU A 295 -3.30 -4.29 -13.99
N GLN A 296 -3.99 -5.23 -13.37
CA GLN A 296 -5.44 -5.42 -13.55
C GLN A 296 -6.24 -4.21 -13.07
N GLN A 297 -5.83 -3.56 -11.99
CA GLN A 297 -6.47 -2.33 -11.50
C GLN A 297 -6.25 -1.18 -12.47
N ALA A 298 -5.04 -0.96 -12.94
CA ALA A 298 -4.76 0.08 -13.93
C ALA A 298 -5.56 -0.16 -15.23
N ASN A 299 -5.62 -1.41 -15.70
CA ASN A 299 -6.47 -1.77 -16.85
C ASN A 299 -7.96 -1.49 -16.60
N ARG A 300 -8.47 -1.74 -15.38
CA ARG A 300 -9.84 -1.38 -15.00
C ARG A 300 -10.06 0.13 -15.07
N LEU A 301 -9.10 0.93 -14.62
CA LEU A 301 -9.17 2.40 -14.71
C LEU A 301 -9.14 2.86 -16.17
N ARG A 302 -8.24 2.32 -16.99
CA ARG A 302 -8.17 2.56 -18.44
C ARG A 302 -9.52 2.30 -19.11
N ASN A 303 -10.09 1.12 -18.88
CA ASN A 303 -11.39 0.72 -19.46
C ASN A 303 -12.56 1.58 -18.94
N ALA A 304 -12.40 2.25 -17.81
CA ALA A 304 -13.36 3.20 -17.26
C ALA A 304 -13.16 4.65 -17.77
N GLY A 305 -12.14 4.88 -18.62
CA GLY A 305 -11.79 6.20 -19.16
C GLY A 305 -11.12 7.13 -18.13
N LEU A 306 -10.48 6.53 -17.14
CA LEU A 306 -9.81 7.24 -16.03
C LEU A 306 -8.30 7.29 -16.18
#